data_831405c803c4e822734fa15e0f15b2d4
#
_entry.id   831405c803c4e822734fa15e0f15b2d4
#
_cell.length_a   1.000
_cell.length_b   1.000
_cell.length_c   1.000
_cell.angle_alpha   90.00
_cell.angle_beta   90.00
_cell.angle_gamma   90.00
#
_symmetry.space_group_name_H-M   'P 1'
#
loop_
_entity.id
_entity.type
_entity.pdbx_description
1 polymer ?
#
loop_
_entity_poly.entity_id
_entity_poly.type
_entity_poly.pdbx_seq_one_letter_code
_entity_poly.pdbx_strand_id
1 'polypeptide(L)'
;MFKILKTEGKARRGEFSCAHGGTVQTPVFMNVGTQAAIKGGVSALDLKNVGCQIELSNTYLLHLRPGDKVVRQMGGLHKFMNWDGPILTDSGGFQVFSLASLRKIKEEGVTFASHIDGHRIFMGPEESMQIQSNLGSDIAMAFDECVENPARYEYAKASVERTLRWLQRCKVEHDRLNSLPDTVNPHQMLFGINQGATFADLRAWHMQEIAKIDCDGYAIGGLAVGEPAEIMYEMIDVVEPFAPKEKPRYLMGVGTPSNIIEAVARGVDFFDCVMPSRNGRHGKLFTWEGTVNIMNEKYITDDRPISESCNCPVCRSHSRAYLRHLFKADEVLALRLAVLHNLWFYNELMAKIREALDNGAFADFREKYSGNLEKRA
;
A
#
# COMPACT_ATOMS: atom_id res chain seq x y z
N MET A 1 -5.30 17.88 2.61
CA MET A 1 -6.54 17.91 3.44
C MET A 1 -7.48 16.83 2.94
N PHE A 2 -8.12 16.07 3.83
CA PHE A 2 -9.12 15.04 3.46
C PHE A 2 -10.53 15.60 3.54
N LYS A 3 -11.35 15.31 2.53
CA LYS A 3 -12.74 15.75 2.46
C LYS A 3 -13.63 14.57 2.08
N ILE A 4 -14.60 14.25 2.92
CA ILE A 4 -15.64 13.25 2.61
C ILE A 4 -16.71 13.93 1.77
N LEU A 5 -17.01 13.36 0.60
CA LEU A 5 -18.02 13.85 -0.35
C LEU A 5 -19.35 13.12 -0.15
N LYS A 6 -19.31 11.81 0.11
CA LYS A 6 -20.49 10.97 0.27
C LYS A 6 -20.18 9.75 1.14
N THR A 7 -21.19 9.22 1.81
CA THR A 7 -21.10 7.97 2.58
C THR A 7 -22.24 7.05 2.23
N GLU A 8 -21.97 5.74 2.25
CA GLU A 8 -22.99 4.69 2.17
C GLU A 8 -22.66 3.65 3.26
N GLY A 9 -23.46 3.63 4.34
CA GLY A 9 -23.10 2.95 5.57
C GLY A 9 -21.80 3.54 6.15
N LYS A 10 -20.79 2.70 6.39
CA LYS A 10 -19.45 3.13 6.80
C LYS A 10 -18.54 3.48 5.62
N ALA A 11 -18.89 3.06 4.40
CA ALA A 11 -18.06 3.33 3.21
C ALA A 11 -18.04 4.83 2.89
N ARG A 12 -16.88 5.34 2.50
CA ARG A 12 -16.61 6.76 2.32
C ARG A 12 -16.09 7.06 0.93
N ARG A 13 -16.74 7.96 0.22
CA ARG A 13 -16.25 8.59 -1.01
C ARG A 13 -15.60 9.92 -0.64
N GLY A 14 -14.35 10.13 -0.98
CA GLY A 14 -13.66 11.35 -0.55
C GLY A 14 -12.60 11.84 -1.54
N GLU A 15 -11.95 12.93 -1.14
CA GLU A 15 -10.84 13.58 -1.82
C GLU A 15 -9.72 13.85 -0.82
N PHE A 16 -8.49 13.61 -1.25
CA PHE A 16 -7.30 13.86 -0.45
C PHE A 16 -6.29 14.70 -1.24
N SER A 17 -5.97 15.89 -0.75
CA SER A 17 -5.06 16.82 -1.42
C SER A 17 -3.62 16.58 -0.98
N CYS A 18 -2.71 16.46 -1.96
CA CYS A 18 -1.27 16.30 -1.78
C CYS A 18 -0.52 17.51 -2.36
N ALA A 19 0.76 17.64 -2.00
CA ALA A 19 1.63 18.69 -2.54
C ALA A 19 1.96 18.45 -4.02
N HIS A 20 2.15 17.18 -4.41
CA HIS A 20 2.35 16.79 -5.80
C HIS A 20 1.06 16.16 -6.37
N GLY A 21 0.82 16.33 -7.66
CA GLY A 21 -0.29 15.71 -8.38
C GLY A 21 -1.70 16.14 -8.00
N GLY A 22 -1.85 17.04 -7.04
CA GLY A 22 -3.15 17.64 -6.67
C GLY A 22 -4.00 16.73 -5.79
N THR A 23 -5.18 16.30 -6.27
CA THR A 23 -6.20 15.63 -5.47
C THR A 23 -6.32 14.16 -5.84
N VAL A 24 -6.18 13.29 -4.84
CA VAL A 24 -6.43 11.84 -4.92
C VAL A 24 -7.90 11.57 -4.63
N GLN A 25 -8.56 10.85 -5.50
CA GLN A 25 -9.95 10.39 -5.31
C GLN A 25 -9.96 9.10 -4.50
N THR A 26 -10.69 9.07 -3.39
CA THR A 26 -10.77 7.89 -2.51
C THR A 26 -12.14 7.21 -2.58
N PRO A 27 -12.23 5.90 -2.34
CA PRO A 27 -11.16 4.95 -2.03
C PRO A 27 -10.14 4.80 -3.15
N VAL A 28 -8.88 4.51 -2.79
CA VAL A 28 -7.77 4.43 -3.74
C VAL A 28 -6.83 3.25 -3.43
N PHE A 29 -6.27 2.66 -4.50
CA PHE A 29 -5.18 1.69 -4.40
C PHE A 29 -3.85 2.36 -4.78
N MET A 30 -2.85 2.25 -3.92
CA MET A 30 -1.50 2.73 -4.18
C MET A 30 -0.69 1.65 -4.87
N ASN A 31 -0.21 1.94 -6.08
CA ASN A 31 0.61 0.98 -6.82
C ASN A 31 2.02 0.94 -6.21
N VAL A 32 2.49 -0.28 -5.86
CA VAL A 32 3.73 -0.44 -5.09
C VAL A 32 4.95 -0.46 -5.98
N GLY A 33 5.71 0.62 -5.98
CA GLY A 33 7.00 0.79 -6.65
C GLY A 33 8.15 0.61 -5.66
N THR A 34 8.58 -0.61 -5.45
CA THR A 34 9.49 -1.02 -4.38
C THR A 34 10.80 -0.22 -4.32
N GLN A 35 11.42 0.08 -5.47
CA GLN A 35 12.70 0.80 -5.58
C GLN A 35 12.64 1.79 -6.74
N ALA A 36 11.76 2.78 -6.64
CA ALA A 36 11.50 3.79 -7.69
C ALA A 36 11.05 3.17 -9.03
N ALA A 37 10.52 1.95 -9.00
CA ALA A 37 9.94 1.26 -10.15
C ALA A 37 9.09 0.08 -9.66
N ILE A 38 8.06 -0.29 -10.41
CA ILE A 38 7.26 -1.47 -10.10
C ILE A 38 7.95 -2.72 -10.67
N LYS A 39 8.10 -3.75 -9.84
CA LYS A 39 8.67 -5.03 -10.25
C LYS A 39 7.86 -5.63 -11.41
N GLY A 40 8.57 -5.97 -12.49
CA GLY A 40 8.00 -6.41 -13.77
C GLY A 40 8.24 -5.39 -14.88
N GLY A 41 9.14 -4.42 -14.67
CA GLY A 41 9.56 -3.48 -15.72
C GLY A 41 8.54 -2.39 -16.01
N VAL A 42 7.80 -1.93 -15.00
CA VAL A 42 6.80 -0.87 -15.12
C VAL A 42 7.35 0.43 -14.56
N SER A 43 7.38 1.46 -15.38
CA SER A 43 7.90 2.79 -15.07
C SER A 43 6.81 3.76 -14.59
N ALA A 44 7.23 4.95 -14.14
CA ALA A 44 6.33 6.05 -13.81
C ALA A 44 5.43 6.46 -15.00
N LEU A 45 5.94 6.41 -16.23
CA LEU A 45 5.15 6.68 -17.43
C LEU A 45 4.03 5.65 -17.64
N ASP A 46 4.33 4.38 -17.36
CA ASP A 46 3.33 3.31 -17.43
C ASP A 46 2.24 3.46 -16.38
N LEU A 47 2.61 3.94 -15.18
CA LEU A 47 1.65 4.18 -14.09
C LEU A 47 0.55 5.17 -14.48
N LYS A 48 0.89 6.23 -15.23
CA LYS A 48 -0.10 7.17 -15.76
C LYS A 48 -1.10 6.47 -16.68
N ASN A 49 -0.59 5.59 -17.55
CA ASN A 49 -1.41 4.88 -18.54
C ASN A 49 -2.34 3.84 -17.91
N VAL A 50 -2.05 3.35 -16.71
CA VAL A 50 -2.90 2.40 -15.99
C VAL A 50 -3.79 3.06 -14.92
N GLY A 51 -3.88 4.38 -14.90
CA GLY A 51 -4.78 5.13 -14.01
C GLY A 51 -4.33 5.19 -12.56
N CYS A 52 -3.03 5.05 -12.30
CA CYS A 52 -2.45 5.22 -10.97
C CYS A 52 -2.61 6.68 -10.50
N GLN A 53 -3.20 6.87 -9.32
CA GLN A 53 -3.31 8.20 -8.72
C GLN A 53 -2.20 8.49 -7.72
N ILE A 54 -1.74 7.49 -7.01
CA ILE A 54 -0.71 7.58 -5.96
C ILE A 54 0.16 6.33 -5.98
N GLU A 55 1.46 6.53 -5.90
CA GLU A 55 2.46 5.45 -5.86
C GLU A 55 2.96 5.26 -4.42
N LEU A 56 3.30 4.02 -4.05
CA LEU A 56 3.95 3.70 -2.79
C LEU A 56 5.40 3.26 -3.06
N SER A 57 6.36 3.96 -2.44
CA SER A 57 7.79 3.62 -2.48
C SER A 57 8.29 3.07 -1.15
N ASN A 58 9.26 2.17 -1.21
CA ASN A 58 9.77 1.49 -0.01
C ASN A 58 10.99 2.21 0.59
N THR A 59 10.83 2.72 1.80
CA THR A 59 11.84 3.49 2.55
C THR A 59 13.10 2.67 2.81
N TYR A 60 12.97 1.45 3.33
CA TYR A 60 14.10 0.60 3.67
C TYR A 60 14.95 0.26 2.45
N LEU A 61 14.31 -0.19 1.36
CA LEU A 61 15.05 -0.60 0.16
C LEU A 61 15.72 0.57 -0.55
N LEU A 62 15.09 1.74 -0.57
CA LEU A 62 15.66 2.96 -1.13
C LEU A 62 16.78 3.53 -0.27
N HIS A 63 16.71 3.38 1.06
CA HIS A 63 17.81 3.71 1.96
C HIS A 63 19.04 2.85 1.71
N LEU A 64 18.84 1.54 1.48
CA LEU A 64 19.95 0.63 1.15
C LEU A 64 20.53 0.90 -0.23
N ARG A 65 19.69 1.16 -1.22
CA ARG A 65 20.11 1.35 -2.61
C ARG A 65 19.09 2.20 -3.39
N PRO A 66 19.47 3.35 -3.93
CA PRO A 66 20.83 3.89 -4.04
C PRO A 66 21.32 4.62 -2.78
N GLY A 67 20.48 4.77 -1.76
CA GLY A 67 20.65 5.60 -0.57
C GLY A 67 19.78 6.86 -0.66
N ASP A 68 19.08 7.16 0.43
CA ASP A 68 18.18 8.32 0.53
C ASP A 68 18.89 9.66 0.28
N LYS A 69 20.15 9.78 0.69
CA LYS A 69 20.98 10.97 0.44
C LYS A 69 21.25 11.19 -1.05
N VAL A 70 21.43 10.11 -1.82
CA VAL A 70 21.57 10.20 -3.28
C VAL A 70 20.27 10.68 -3.89
N VAL A 71 19.13 10.12 -3.48
CA VAL A 71 17.80 10.54 -3.95
C VAL A 71 17.55 12.02 -3.62
N ARG A 72 17.92 12.48 -2.41
CA ARG A 72 17.84 13.89 -2.01
C ARG A 72 18.67 14.79 -2.95
N GLN A 73 19.90 14.42 -3.26
CA GLN A 73 20.77 15.18 -4.18
C GLN A 73 20.18 15.29 -5.59
N MET A 74 19.41 14.28 -6.01
CA MET A 74 18.67 14.29 -7.28
C MET A 74 17.33 15.04 -7.22
N GLY A 75 16.99 15.65 -6.07
CA GLY A 75 15.81 16.46 -5.87
C GLY A 75 14.57 15.70 -5.41
N GLY A 76 14.76 14.53 -4.77
CA GLY A 76 13.71 13.69 -4.24
C GLY A 76 13.19 12.64 -5.24
N LEU A 77 12.34 11.73 -4.76
CA LEU A 77 11.81 10.61 -5.55
C LEU A 77 11.06 11.04 -6.81
N HIS A 78 10.27 12.11 -6.73
CA HIS A 78 9.49 12.60 -7.86
C HIS A 78 10.38 12.92 -9.06
N LYS A 79 11.48 13.64 -8.83
CA LYS A 79 12.46 13.93 -9.90
C LYS A 79 13.27 12.71 -10.28
N PHE A 80 13.67 11.90 -9.30
CA PHE A 80 14.50 10.74 -9.51
C PHE A 80 13.86 9.69 -10.41
N MET A 81 12.55 9.43 -10.24
CA MET A 81 11.80 8.45 -11.02
C MET A 81 10.93 9.06 -12.12
N ASN A 82 10.92 10.39 -12.26
CA ASN A 82 10.06 11.13 -13.19
C ASN A 82 8.56 10.85 -12.99
N TRP A 83 8.12 10.92 -11.75
CA TRP A 83 6.73 10.80 -11.34
C TRP A 83 6.23 12.12 -10.77
N ASP A 84 5.14 12.66 -11.31
CA ASP A 84 4.55 13.93 -10.90
C ASP A 84 3.30 13.79 -10.00
N GLY A 85 2.84 12.57 -9.79
CA GLY A 85 1.76 12.25 -8.87
C GLY A 85 2.21 12.13 -7.42
N PRO A 86 1.28 11.98 -6.47
CA PRO A 86 1.60 11.75 -5.07
C PRO A 86 2.39 10.46 -4.84
N ILE A 87 3.25 10.50 -3.82
CA ILE A 87 4.00 9.34 -3.34
C ILE A 87 3.77 9.19 -1.84
N LEU A 88 3.45 7.96 -1.41
CA LEU A 88 3.55 7.54 -0.02
C LEU A 88 4.84 6.72 0.16
N THR A 89 5.63 7.01 1.19
CA THR A 89 6.73 6.14 1.62
C THR A 89 6.32 5.36 2.85
N ASP A 90 6.56 4.04 2.85
CA ASP A 90 6.33 3.23 4.03
C ASP A 90 7.32 3.55 5.17
N SER A 91 7.07 3.04 6.37
CA SER A 91 7.94 3.30 7.54
C SER A 91 9.32 2.64 7.45
N GLY A 92 9.47 1.63 6.60
CA GLY A 92 10.60 0.70 6.59
C GLY A 92 10.53 -0.37 7.69
N GLY A 93 9.64 -0.22 8.67
CA GLY A 93 9.51 -1.12 9.82
C GLY A 93 9.19 -2.55 9.43
N PHE A 94 8.18 -2.77 8.58
CA PHE A 94 7.80 -4.11 8.16
C PHE A 94 8.96 -4.88 7.49
N GLN A 95 9.77 -4.24 6.64
CA GLN A 95 10.91 -4.86 5.98
C GLN A 95 12.02 -5.19 6.97
N VAL A 96 12.26 -4.33 7.95
CA VAL A 96 13.17 -4.61 9.07
C VAL A 96 12.71 -5.85 9.83
N PHE A 97 11.40 -5.99 10.07
CA PHE A 97 10.84 -7.14 10.79
C PHE A 97 10.75 -8.41 9.93
N SER A 98 10.49 -8.32 8.64
CA SER A 98 10.31 -9.47 7.75
C SER A 98 11.59 -10.01 7.11
N LEU A 99 12.58 -9.15 6.85
CA LEU A 99 13.80 -9.49 6.11
C LEU A 99 15.04 -9.69 7.01
N ALA A 100 15.01 -9.19 8.24
CA ALA A 100 16.15 -9.26 9.15
C ALA A 100 16.07 -10.50 10.06
N SER A 101 16.86 -11.52 9.75
CA SER A 101 16.95 -12.76 10.55
C SER A 101 17.61 -12.52 11.93
N LEU A 102 18.44 -11.48 12.07
CA LEU A 102 19.13 -11.10 13.30
C LEU A 102 18.82 -9.64 13.62
N ARG A 103 17.66 -9.41 14.26
CA ARG A 103 17.25 -8.08 14.72
C ARG A 103 17.29 -7.97 16.23
N LYS A 104 17.66 -6.82 16.72
CA LYS A 104 17.62 -6.46 18.14
C LYS A 104 16.74 -5.22 18.30
N ILE A 105 15.56 -5.43 18.89
CA ILE A 105 14.60 -4.36 19.15
C ILE A 105 14.87 -3.78 20.55
N LYS A 106 14.95 -2.48 20.62
CA LYS A 106 15.06 -1.69 21.84
C LYS A 106 14.12 -0.50 21.82
N GLU A 107 14.04 0.25 22.90
CA GLU A 107 13.23 1.47 22.95
C GLU A 107 13.72 2.54 21.96
N GLU A 108 15.03 2.62 21.74
CA GLU A 108 15.64 3.59 20.82
C GLU A 108 15.28 3.29 19.35
N GLY A 109 15.14 2.01 18.99
CA GLY A 109 14.92 1.55 17.62
C GLY A 109 15.38 0.11 17.43
N VAL A 110 15.67 -0.25 16.18
CA VAL A 110 16.01 -1.61 15.77
C VAL A 110 17.39 -1.63 15.12
N THR A 111 18.28 -2.51 15.60
CA THR A 111 19.54 -2.82 14.95
C THR A 111 19.42 -4.17 14.23
N PHE A 112 19.80 -4.21 12.97
CA PHE A 112 19.67 -5.39 12.12
C PHE A 112 20.79 -5.44 11.07
N ALA A 113 20.94 -6.59 10.40
CA ALA A 113 21.87 -6.76 9.29
C ALA A 113 21.20 -6.52 7.95
N SER A 114 21.83 -5.74 7.08
CA SER A 114 21.40 -5.56 5.68
C SER A 114 21.33 -6.91 4.97
N HIS A 115 20.22 -7.16 4.26
CA HIS A 115 20.06 -8.38 3.46
C HIS A 115 20.89 -8.38 2.16
N ILE A 116 21.54 -7.25 1.82
CA ILE A 116 22.33 -7.11 0.61
C ILE A 116 23.79 -7.56 0.87
N ASP A 117 24.38 -7.07 1.96
CA ASP A 117 25.82 -7.21 2.25
C ASP A 117 26.14 -7.53 3.73
N GLY A 118 25.11 -7.65 4.56
CA GLY A 118 25.24 -8.02 5.96
C GLY A 118 25.76 -6.91 6.89
N HIS A 119 26.01 -5.68 6.41
CA HIS A 119 26.44 -4.61 7.31
C HIS A 119 25.33 -4.26 8.32
N ARG A 120 25.72 -3.80 9.51
CA ARG A 120 24.80 -3.43 10.57
C ARG A 120 24.19 -2.07 10.31
N ILE A 121 22.86 -2.00 10.42
CA ILE A 121 22.05 -0.79 10.28
C ILE A 121 21.26 -0.59 11.57
N PHE A 122 21.18 0.65 12.00
CA PHE A 122 20.24 1.09 13.01
C PHE A 122 19.14 1.89 12.33
N MET A 123 17.88 1.63 12.69
CA MET A 123 16.71 2.38 12.27
C MET A 123 15.76 2.54 13.44
N GLY A 124 15.41 3.77 13.73
CA GLY A 124 14.43 4.16 14.73
C GLY A 124 13.49 5.21 14.17
N PRO A 125 12.63 5.78 15.01
CA PRO A 125 11.68 6.82 14.61
C PRO A 125 12.34 7.99 13.87
N GLU A 126 13.41 8.54 14.41
CA GLU A 126 14.09 9.71 13.85
C GLU A 126 14.77 9.37 12.52
N GLU A 127 15.47 8.22 12.43
CA GLU A 127 16.12 7.78 11.20
C GLU A 127 15.10 7.53 10.08
N SER A 128 13.97 6.89 10.41
CA SER A 128 12.89 6.66 9.44
C SER A 128 12.33 7.98 8.91
N MET A 129 12.09 8.97 9.76
CA MET A 129 11.61 10.29 9.35
C MET A 129 12.65 11.02 8.50
N GLN A 130 13.92 10.98 8.85
CA GLN A 130 15.02 11.59 8.09
C GLN A 130 15.15 10.98 6.69
N ILE A 131 15.05 9.65 6.58
CA ILE A 131 15.09 8.95 5.29
C ILE A 131 13.91 9.39 4.43
N GLN A 132 12.69 9.36 4.96
CA GLN A 132 11.49 9.72 4.21
C GLN A 132 11.47 11.21 3.82
N SER A 133 12.00 12.09 4.66
CA SER A 133 12.22 13.51 4.33
C SER A 133 13.20 13.68 3.18
N ASN A 134 14.31 12.92 3.16
CA ASN A 134 15.27 12.91 2.05
C ASN A 134 14.64 12.39 0.75
N LEU A 135 13.76 11.39 0.83
CA LEU A 135 13.01 10.87 -0.30
C LEU A 135 11.97 11.88 -0.83
N GLY A 136 11.44 12.75 0.04
CA GLY A 136 10.54 13.85 -0.32
C GLY A 136 9.14 13.41 -0.72
N SER A 137 8.64 12.30 -0.18
CA SER A 137 7.27 11.81 -0.42
C SER A 137 6.20 12.82 0.05
N ASP A 138 4.97 12.68 -0.44
CA ASP A 138 3.82 13.47 0.03
C ASP A 138 3.31 12.99 1.38
N ILE A 139 3.37 11.67 1.61
CA ILE A 139 2.94 11.02 2.84
C ILE A 139 4.08 10.17 3.37
N ALA A 140 4.49 10.43 4.62
CA ALA A 140 5.40 9.58 5.38
C ALA A 140 4.61 8.73 6.38
N MET A 141 5.02 7.48 6.54
CA MET A 141 4.47 6.58 7.58
C MET A 141 5.33 6.63 8.84
N ALA A 142 4.70 6.70 10.00
CA ALA A 142 5.41 6.61 11.26
C ALA A 142 6.10 5.24 11.41
N PHE A 143 7.28 5.23 12.07
CA PHE A 143 8.00 4.00 12.35
C PHE A 143 7.25 3.19 13.41
N ASP A 144 6.99 1.91 13.13
CA ASP A 144 6.17 1.02 13.94
C ASP A 144 6.80 -0.36 14.12
N GLU A 145 6.29 -1.13 15.05
CA GLU A 145 6.63 -2.53 15.21
C GLU A 145 5.45 -3.41 14.78
N CYS A 146 5.64 -4.12 13.66
CA CYS A 146 4.72 -5.15 13.21
C CYS A 146 5.08 -6.49 13.88
N VAL A 147 4.23 -6.98 14.77
CA VAL A 147 4.43 -8.28 15.41
C VAL A 147 3.98 -9.43 14.51
N GLU A 148 4.60 -10.59 14.68
CA GLU A 148 4.20 -11.80 13.95
C GLU A 148 2.82 -12.33 14.39
N ASN A 149 2.17 -13.09 13.52
CA ASN A 149 0.91 -13.77 13.85
C ASN A 149 1.12 -15.30 13.85
N PRO A 150 0.71 -16.02 14.91
CA PRO A 150 0.09 -15.52 16.15
C PRO A 150 1.09 -14.87 17.11
N ALA A 151 0.68 -13.81 17.78
CA ALA A 151 1.47 -13.13 18.81
C ALA A 151 1.02 -13.52 20.22
N ARG A 152 1.94 -13.47 21.18
CA ARG A 152 1.58 -13.53 22.61
C ARG A 152 1.02 -12.18 23.06
N TYR A 153 -0.05 -12.18 23.84
CA TYR A 153 -0.72 -10.95 24.29
C TYR A 153 0.23 -9.96 24.97
N GLU A 154 1.03 -10.43 25.94
CA GLU A 154 1.96 -9.56 26.69
C GLU A 154 3.02 -8.92 25.78
N TYR A 155 3.49 -9.66 24.76
CA TYR A 155 4.41 -9.10 23.79
C TYR A 155 3.71 -8.07 22.89
N ALA A 156 2.53 -8.37 22.39
CA ALA A 156 1.73 -7.45 21.58
C ALA A 156 1.41 -6.16 22.36
N LYS A 157 1.07 -6.28 23.65
CA LYS A 157 0.85 -5.13 24.53
C LYS A 157 2.10 -4.25 24.66
N ALA A 158 3.25 -4.84 25.00
CA ALA A 158 4.50 -4.09 25.08
C ALA A 158 4.89 -3.44 23.74
N SER A 159 4.61 -4.12 22.62
CA SER A 159 4.86 -3.62 21.27
C SER A 159 3.98 -2.41 20.91
N VAL A 160 2.69 -2.44 21.20
CA VAL A 160 1.81 -1.30 20.90
C VAL A 160 2.15 -0.08 21.77
N GLU A 161 2.52 -0.29 23.03
CA GLU A 161 2.98 0.78 23.91
C GLU A 161 4.28 1.43 23.38
N ARG A 162 5.21 0.63 22.86
CA ARG A 162 6.43 1.11 22.19
C ARG A 162 6.10 1.85 20.90
N THR A 163 5.24 1.30 20.06
CA THR A 163 4.82 1.92 18.80
C THR A 163 4.16 3.28 19.06
N LEU A 164 3.39 3.43 20.13
CA LEU A 164 2.83 4.74 20.53
C LEU A 164 3.93 5.76 20.85
N ARG A 165 4.93 5.37 21.66
CA ARG A 165 6.07 6.25 21.99
C ARG A 165 6.90 6.58 20.75
N TRP A 166 7.07 5.62 19.83
CA TRP A 166 7.74 5.83 18.55
C TRP A 166 6.98 6.81 17.65
N LEU A 167 5.64 6.74 17.62
CA LEU A 167 4.85 7.72 16.88
C LEU A 167 5.04 9.14 17.42
N GLN A 168 5.09 9.32 18.74
CA GLN A 168 5.38 10.63 19.37
C GLN A 168 6.74 11.18 18.92
N ARG A 169 7.78 10.35 18.89
CA ARG A 169 9.11 10.72 18.41
C ARG A 169 9.10 11.02 16.90
N CYS A 170 8.42 10.20 16.10
CA CYS A 170 8.23 10.46 14.67
C CYS A 170 7.60 11.84 14.43
N LYS A 171 6.53 12.17 15.17
CA LYS A 171 5.84 13.46 15.03
C LYS A 171 6.76 14.64 15.30
N VAL A 172 7.52 14.58 16.40
CA VAL A 172 8.49 15.64 16.77
C VAL A 172 9.55 15.80 15.67
N GLU A 173 10.15 14.71 15.20
CA GLU A 173 11.20 14.76 14.17
C GLU A 173 10.65 15.19 12.81
N HIS A 174 9.48 14.70 12.43
CA HIS A 174 8.80 15.09 11.19
C HIS A 174 8.51 16.60 11.14
N ASP A 175 7.97 17.16 12.24
CA ASP A 175 7.69 18.61 12.33
C ASP A 175 8.98 19.43 12.27
N ARG A 176 10.04 18.96 12.93
CA ARG A 176 11.36 19.58 12.86
C ARG A 176 11.90 19.58 11.42
N LEU A 177 11.85 18.45 10.73
CA LEU A 177 12.34 18.30 9.36
C LEU A 177 11.56 19.19 8.39
N ASN A 178 10.24 19.25 8.50
CA ASN A 178 9.40 20.10 7.65
C ASN A 178 9.66 21.59 7.85
N SER A 179 10.21 22.00 9.00
CA SER A 179 10.57 23.41 9.27
C SER A 179 11.94 23.83 8.70
N LEU A 180 12.74 22.89 8.19
CA LEU A 180 14.07 23.19 7.67
C LEU A 180 13.97 23.84 6.27
N PRO A 181 14.80 24.85 5.97
CA PRO A 181 14.71 25.61 4.71
C PRO A 181 15.11 24.80 3.47
N ASP A 182 15.86 23.72 3.65
CA ASP A 182 16.40 22.87 2.58
C ASP A 182 15.69 21.52 2.47
N THR A 183 14.52 21.36 3.09
CA THR A 183 13.68 20.16 3.01
C THR A 183 13.17 19.96 1.58
N VAL A 184 13.25 18.71 1.08
CA VAL A 184 12.80 18.36 -0.27
C VAL A 184 11.31 18.64 -0.45
N ASN A 185 10.49 18.22 0.54
CA ASN A 185 9.05 18.51 0.57
C ASN A 185 8.64 19.02 1.96
N PRO A 186 8.55 20.33 2.18
CA PRO A 186 8.15 20.91 3.47
C PRO A 186 6.66 20.73 3.81
N HIS A 187 5.87 20.19 2.87
CA HIS A 187 4.46 19.87 3.04
C HIS A 187 4.19 18.37 3.17
N GLN A 188 5.24 17.58 3.49
CA GLN A 188 5.08 16.15 3.75
C GLN A 188 4.13 15.92 4.92
N MET A 189 3.18 15.02 4.74
CA MET A 189 2.20 14.61 5.75
C MET A 189 2.69 13.38 6.51
N LEU A 190 2.22 13.21 7.75
CA LEU A 190 2.54 12.05 8.58
C LEU A 190 1.28 11.23 8.87
N PHE A 191 1.33 9.93 8.58
CA PHE A 191 0.31 8.98 8.99
C PHE A 191 0.81 8.14 10.17
N GLY A 192 -0.02 8.06 11.23
CA GLY A 192 0.19 7.15 12.36
C GLY A 192 -0.29 5.74 12.02
N ILE A 193 0.28 4.72 12.67
CA ILE A 193 -0.07 3.32 12.42
C ILE A 193 -0.64 2.68 13.67
N ASN A 194 -1.89 2.19 13.59
CA ASN A 194 -2.50 1.35 14.61
C ASN A 194 -1.94 -0.07 14.53
N GLN A 195 -1.50 -0.59 15.65
CA GLN A 195 -1.05 -1.96 15.85
C GLN A 195 -1.87 -2.65 16.95
N GLY A 196 -1.62 -3.91 17.26
CA GLY A 196 -2.30 -4.65 18.33
C GLY A 196 -2.57 -6.13 17.96
N ALA A 197 -1.90 -6.65 16.94
CA ALA A 197 -2.11 -8.00 16.42
C ALA A 197 -3.61 -8.28 16.18
N THR A 198 -4.14 -9.40 16.65
CA THR A 198 -5.56 -9.75 16.58
C THR A 198 -6.27 -9.60 17.94
N PHE A 199 -5.78 -8.71 18.81
CA PHE A 199 -6.38 -8.43 20.11
C PHE A 199 -7.23 -7.16 20.06
N ALA A 200 -8.53 -7.31 20.15
CA ALA A 200 -9.51 -6.23 20.00
C ALA A 200 -9.29 -5.08 21.02
N ASP A 201 -9.00 -5.40 22.27
CA ASP A 201 -8.74 -4.44 23.33
C ASP A 201 -7.47 -3.60 23.06
N LEU A 202 -6.39 -4.23 22.60
CA LEU A 202 -5.17 -3.54 22.22
C LEU A 202 -5.37 -2.65 20.99
N ARG A 203 -6.09 -3.13 19.98
CA ARG A 203 -6.45 -2.36 18.78
C ARG A 203 -7.24 -1.11 19.13
N ALA A 204 -8.31 -1.26 19.93
CA ALA A 204 -9.15 -0.17 20.36
C ALA A 204 -8.38 0.85 21.19
N TRP A 205 -7.66 0.40 22.20
CA TRP A 205 -6.83 1.25 23.05
C TRP A 205 -5.79 2.02 22.20
N HIS A 206 -5.05 1.33 21.36
CA HIS A 206 -3.99 1.95 20.57
C HIS A 206 -4.53 2.99 19.58
N MET A 207 -5.69 2.74 18.94
CA MET A 207 -6.29 3.75 18.06
C MET A 207 -6.72 4.99 18.86
N GLN A 208 -7.31 4.82 20.05
CA GLN A 208 -7.67 5.94 20.92
C GLN A 208 -6.46 6.78 21.31
N GLU A 209 -5.32 6.13 21.61
CA GLU A 209 -4.11 6.85 22.01
C GLU A 209 -3.43 7.57 20.85
N ILE A 210 -3.29 6.91 19.68
CA ILE A 210 -2.66 7.56 18.52
C ILE A 210 -3.54 8.68 17.93
N ALA A 211 -4.87 8.58 18.06
CA ALA A 211 -5.80 9.62 17.62
C ALA A 211 -5.65 10.95 18.40
N LYS A 212 -5.04 10.92 19.60
CA LYS A 212 -4.70 12.13 20.36
C LYS A 212 -3.47 12.86 19.78
N ILE A 213 -2.69 12.19 18.95
CA ILE A 213 -1.56 12.77 18.25
C ILE A 213 -2.10 13.25 16.89
N ASP A 214 -1.95 14.54 16.62
CA ASP A 214 -2.49 15.16 15.39
C ASP A 214 -1.67 14.75 14.16
N CYS A 215 -2.00 13.58 13.63
CA CYS A 215 -1.49 13.08 12.36
C CYS A 215 -2.44 13.47 11.22
N ASP A 216 -1.91 13.49 9.99
CA ASP A 216 -2.69 13.81 8.79
C ASP A 216 -3.60 12.65 8.35
N GLY A 217 -3.31 11.44 8.80
CA GLY A 217 -4.10 10.23 8.59
C GLY A 217 -3.69 9.11 9.51
N TYR A 218 -4.45 8.02 9.47
CA TYR A 218 -4.23 6.86 10.35
C TYR A 218 -4.31 5.56 9.54
N ALA A 219 -3.29 4.73 9.70
CA ALA A 219 -3.25 3.41 9.10
C ALA A 219 -3.59 2.32 10.10
N ILE A 220 -4.06 1.20 9.60
CA ILE A 220 -4.26 -0.06 10.31
C ILE A 220 -3.19 -1.02 9.77
N GLY A 221 -2.16 -1.28 10.56
CA GLY A 221 -1.06 -2.16 10.21
C GLY A 221 -1.14 -3.51 10.92
N GLY A 222 -0.24 -4.43 10.57
CA GLY A 222 -0.11 -5.74 11.23
C GLY A 222 -1.30 -6.67 11.05
N LEU A 223 -2.06 -6.51 9.96
CA LEU A 223 -3.08 -7.42 9.48
C LEU A 223 -2.67 -7.99 8.11
N ALA A 224 -3.40 -9.00 7.61
CA ALA A 224 -3.03 -9.78 6.43
C ALA A 224 -1.63 -10.44 6.54
N VAL A 225 -1.28 -10.87 7.75
CA VAL A 225 0.00 -11.54 8.08
C VAL A 225 -0.19 -13.01 8.47
N GLY A 226 -1.32 -13.61 8.06
CA GLY A 226 -1.62 -15.04 8.26
C GLY A 226 -2.91 -15.33 9.01
N GLU A 227 -3.61 -14.32 9.52
CA GLU A 227 -4.94 -14.49 10.10
C GLU A 227 -6.01 -14.71 9.01
N PRO A 228 -7.15 -15.37 9.33
CA PRO A 228 -8.31 -15.44 8.46
C PRO A 228 -8.87 -14.03 8.14
N ALA A 229 -9.47 -13.87 6.96
CA ALA A 229 -10.02 -12.58 6.52
C ALA A 229 -11.09 -12.04 7.48
N GLU A 230 -11.90 -12.92 8.06
CA GLU A 230 -12.93 -12.56 9.03
C GLU A 230 -12.36 -11.89 10.29
N ILE A 231 -11.22 -12.37 10.76
CA ILE A 231 -10.51 -11.76 11.90
C ILE A 231 -9.95 -10.38 11.52
N MET A 232 -9.41 -10.24 10.31
CA MET A 232 -8.98 -8.93 9.80
C MET A 232 -10.15 -7.96 9.76
N TYR A 233 -11.32 -8.38 9.26
CA TYR A 233 -12.53 -7.54 9.20
C TYR A 233 -13.03 -7.16 10.59
N GLU A 234 -13.02 -8.09 11.54
CA GLU A 234 -13.36 -7.82 12.93
C GLU A 234 -12.44 -6.75 13.53
N MET A 235 -11.12 -6.83 13.31
CA MET A 235 -10.18 -5.84 13.82
C MET A 235 -10.38 -4.45 13.19
N ILE A 236 -10.77 -4.37 11.92
CA ILE A 236 -11.14 -3.10 11.28
C ILE A 236 -12.41 -2.53 11.94
N ASP A 237 -13.42 -3.35 12.17
CA ASP A 237 -14.66 -2.94 12.83
C ASP A 237 -14.43 -2.48 14.29
N VAL A 238 -13.48 -3.08 15.00
CA VAL A 238 -13.05 -2.66 16.35
C VAL A 238 -12.38 -1.29 16.34
N VAL A 239 -11.55 -1.01 15.34
CA VAL A 239 -10.77 0.23 15.24
C VAL A 239 -11.61 1.40 14.71
N GLU A 240 -12.56 1.13 13.84
CA GLU A 240 -13.34 2.13 13.09
C GLU A 240 -13.99 3.21 13.99
N PRO A 241 -14.65 2.88 15.11
CA PRO A 241 -15.31 3.88 15.97
C PRO A 241 -14.35 4.90 16.60
N PHE A 242 -13.08 4.55 16.75
CA PHE A 242 -12.05 5.37 17.40
C PHE A 242 -11.16 6.13 16.42
N ALA A 243 -11.18 5.74 15.15
CA ALA A 243 -10.44 6.45 14.11
C ALA A 243 -11.11 7.81 13.81
N PRO A 244 -10.34 8.92 13.79
CA PRO A 244 -10.89 10.24 13.49
C PRO A 244 -11.64 10.24 12.15
N LYS A 245 -12.86 10.77 12.15
CA LYS A 245 -13.75 10.71 10.98
C LYS A 245 -13.28 11.61 9.84
N GLU A 246 -12.69 12.74 10.18
CA GLU A 246 -12.18 13.74 9.24
C GLU A 246 -10.81 13.41 8.65
N LYS A 247 -10.19 12.32 9.10
CA LYS A 247 -8.88 11.87 8.62
C LYS A 247 -9.03 10.64 7.72
N PRO A 248 -8.13 10.46 6.72
CA PRO A 248 -8.12 9.26 5.90
C PRO A 248 -7.67 8.04 6.69
N ARG A 249 -8.18 6.87 6.29
CA ARG A 249 -7.88 5.56 6.88
C ARG A 249 -7.22 4.67 5.85
N TYR A 250 -6.08 4.12 6.21
CA TYR A 250 -5.28 3.29 5.33
C TYR A 250 -5.12 1.88 5.90
N LEU A 251 -5.56 0.85 5.18
CA LEU A 251 -5.33 -0.56 5.52
C LEU A 251 -4.09 -1.06 4.79
N MET A 252 -3.01 -1.31 5.54
CA MET A 252 -1.70 -1.61 4.98
C MET A 252 -1.60 -3.05 4.47
N GLY A 253 -1.02 -3.22 3.29
CA GLY A 253 -0.69 -4.53 2.70
C GLY A 253 -1.88 -5.35 2.20
N VAL A 254 -3.07 -4.76 2.09
CA VAL A 254 -4.30 -5.45 1.68
C VAL A 254 -4.77 -4.96 0.31
N GLY A 255 -5.11 -5.82 -0.61
CA GLY A 255 -4.97 -7.27 -0.63
C GLY A 255 -5.71 -7.84 -1.83
N THR A 256 -6.54 -8.87 -1.64
CA THR A 256 -7.39 -9.37 -2.72
C THR A 256 -8.49 -8.37 -3.08
N PRO A 257 -9.06 -8.43 -4.30
CA PRO A 257 -10.20 -7.59 -4.67
C PRO A 257 -11.35 -7.65 -3.66
N SER A 258 -11.71 -8.84 -3.17
CA SER A 258 -12.76 -9.00 -2.16
C SER A 258 -12.40 -8.36 -0.83
N ASN A 259 -11.15 -8.51 -0.37
CA ASN A 259 -10.70 -7.87 0.87
C ASN A 259 -10.77 -6.35 0.78
N ILE A 260 -10.46 -5.78 -0.38
CA ILE A 260 -10.58 -4.34 -0.63
C ILE A 260 -12.05 -3.90 -0.55
N ILE A 261 -12.96 -4.60 -1.25
CA ILE A 261 -14.39 -4.28 -1.23
C ILE A 261 -14.94 -4.34 0.20
N GLU A 262 -14.61 -5.39 0.96
CA GLU A 262 -15.04 -5.58 2.35
C GLU A 262 -14.45 -4.52 3.30
N ALA A 263 -13.22 -4.10 3.09
CA ALA A 263 -12.60 -3.06 3.89
C ALA A 263 -13.15 -1.67 3.56
N VAL A 264 -13.47 -1.37 2.29
CA VAL A 264 -14.20 -0.14 1.90
C VAL A 264 -15.55 -0.08 2.61
N ALA A 265 -16.28 -1.20 2.66
CA ALA A 265 -17.56 -1.29 3.38
C ALA A 265 -17.43 -0.96 4.89
N ARG A 266 -16.22 -1.07 5.44
CA ARG A 266 -15.86 -0.77 6.84
C ARG A 266 -15.19 0.59 7.03
N GLY A 267 -15.15 1.41 5.98
CA GLY A 267 -14.70 2.80 6.06
C GLY A 267 -13.20 3.01 5.79
N VAL A 268 -12.53 2.10 5.11
CA VAL A 268 -11.14 2.25 4.67
C VAL A 268 -11.07 3.02 3.35
N ASP A 269 -10.09 3.92 3.23
CA ASP A 269 -9.94 4.83 2.08
C ASP A 269 -8.72 4.51 1.20
N PHE A 270 -7.62 4.03 1.81
CA PHE A 270 -6.34 3.78 1.15
C PHE A 270 -5.93 2.32 1.29
N PHE A 271 -5.37 1.79 0.21
CA PHE A 271 -4.90 0.40 0.12
C PHE A 271 -3.58 0.34 -0.61
N ASP A 272 -2.78 -0.66 -0.28
CA ASP A 272 -1.62 -1.10 -1.04
C ASP A 272 -1.50 -2.61 -0.98
N CYS A 273 -0.93 -3.21 -1.99
CA CYS A 273 -0.48 -4.60 -1.94
C CYS A 273 0.48 -4.89 -3.09
N VAL A 274 1.48 -5.70 -2.86
CA VAL A 274 2.37 -6.22 -3.92
C VAL A 274 1.71 -7.31 -4.78
N MET A 275 0.52 -7.77 -4.37
CA MET A 275 -0.18 -8.89 -5.02
C MET A 275 -0.41 -8.69 -6.53
N PRO A 276 -0.87 -7.53 -7.03
CA PRO A 276 -1.08 -7.34 -8.46
C PRO A 276 0.19 -7.58 -9.29
N SER A 277 1.30 -6.97 -8.89
CA SER A 277 2.57 -7.13 -9.58
C SER A 277 3.21 -8.51 -9.35
N ARG A 278 3.10 -9.05 -8.12
CA ARG A 278 3.60 -10.40 -7.80
C ARG A 278 2.86 -11.46 -8.61
N ASN A 279 1.53 -11.45 -8.57
CA ASN A 279 0.70 -12.41 -9.30
C ASN A 279 0.89 -12.27 -10.81
N GLY A 280 0.95 -11.05 -11.35
CA GLY A 280 1.23 -10.80 -12.76
C GLY A 280 2.53 -11.46 -13.21
N ARG A 281 3.61 -11.28 -12.46
CA ARG A 281 4.91 -11.90 -12.77
C ARG A 281 4.89 -13.46 -12.74
N HIS A 282 3.89 -14.06 -12.12
CA HIS A 282 3.69 -15.51 -12.07
C HIS A 282 2.53 -15.98 -12.98
N GLY A 283 2.04 -15.09 -13.86
CA GLY A 283 1.01 -15.43 -14.84
C GLY A 283 -0.40 -15.57 -14.28
N LYS A 284 -0.65 -15.13 -13.03
CA LYS A 284 -1.99 -15.04 -12.47
C LYS A 284 -2.56 -13.63 -12.70
N LEU A 285 -3.64 -13.56 -13.49
CA LEU A 285 -4.24 -12.33 -13.96
C LEU A 285 -5.64 -12.16 -13.38
N PHE A 286 -6.00 -10.93 -13.02
CA PHE A 286 -7.31 -10.59 -12.46
C PHE A 286 -8.23 -10.08 -13.56
N THR A 287 -9.47 -10.55 -13.56
CA THR A 287 -10.53 -10.09 -14.47
C THR A 287 -11.85 -9.93 -13.71
N TRP A 288 -12.84 -9.29 -14.33
CA TRP A 288 -14.18 -9.16 -13.75
C TRP A 288 -14.95 -10.48 -13.71
N GLU A 289 -14.52 -11.46 -14.48
CA GLU A 289 -15.06 -12.81 -14.53
C GLU A 289 -14.35 -13.78 -13.57
N GLY A 290 -13.30 -13.33 -12.90
CA GLY A 290 -12.47 -14.13 -12.00
C GLY A 290 -10.98 -14.10 -12.36
N THR A 291 -10.20 -15.08 -11.89
CA THR A 291 -8.76 -15.13 -12.13
C THR A 291 -8.40 -16.08 -13.27
N VAL A 292 -7.48 -15.65 -14.11
CA VAL A 292 -6.90 -16.40 -15.23
C VAL A 292 -5.47 -16.78 -14.90
N ASN A 293 -5.12 -18.08 -14.97
CA ASN A 293 -3.73 -18.50 -14.98
C ASN A 293 -3.30 -18.70 -16.44
N ILE A 294 -2.55 -17.74 -16.97
CA ILE A 294 -2.16 -17.72 -18.38
C ILE A 294 -1.27 -18.90 -18.79
N MET A 295 -0.64 -19.58 -17.84
CA MET A 295 0.21 -20.74 -18.09
C MET A 295 -0.58 -21.99 -18.49
N ASN A 296 -1.90 -22.02 -18.29
CA ASN A 296 -2.75 -23.16 -18.59
C ASN A 296 -2.71 -23.54 -20.08
N GLU A 297 -2.76 -24.84 -20.36
CA GLU A 297 -2.67 -25.41 -21.69
C GLU A 297 -3.82 -24.95 -22.61
N LYS A 298 -5.01 -24.76 -22.04
CA LYS A 298 -6.20 -24.31 -22.77
C LYS A 298 -6.01 -22.98 -23.54
N TYR A 299 -4.94 -22.22 -23.24
CA TYR A 299 -4.66 -20.92 -23.87
C TYR A 299 -3.62 -20.99 -25.00
N ILE A 300 -3.16 -22.16 -25.42
CA ILE A 300 -2.15 -22.31 -26.50
C ILE A 300 -2.60 -21.64 -27.80
N THR A 301 -3.87 -21.78 -28.14
CA THR A 301 -4.47 -21.25 -29.37
C THR A 301 -5.60 -20.26 -29.11
N ASP A 302 -5.69 -19.71 -27.88
CA ASP A 302 -6.75 -18.76 -27.52
C ASP A 302 -6.37 -17.34 -28.02
N ASP A 303 -7.01 -16.90 -29.08
CA ASP A 303 -6.80 -15.60 -29.72
C ASP A 303 -7.50 -14.43 -29.01
N ARG A 304 -8.33 -14.71 -28.01
CA ARG A 304 -9.03 -13.70 -27.20
C ARG A 304 -8.07 -12.95 -26.29
N PRO A 305 -8.41 -11.71 -25.87
CA PRO A 305 -7.67 -10.98 -24.84
C PRO A 305 -7.78 -11.66 -23.47
N ILE A 306 -7.02 -11.19 -22.47
CA ILE A 306 -7.12 -11.67 -21.08
C ILE A 306 -8.55 -11.60 -20.58
N SER A 307 -9.23 -10.47 -20.82
CA SER A 307 -10.66 -10.26 -20.58
C SER A 307 -11.24 -9.42 -21.72
N GLU A 308 -12.39 -9.85 -22.25
CA GLU A 308 -13.08 -9.14 -23.33
C GLU A 308 -13.72 -7.82 -22.85
N SER A 309 -14.03 -7.73 -21.56
CA SER A 309 -14.58 -6.53 -20.93
C SER A 309 -13.49 -5.49 -20.55
N CYS A 310 -12.20 -5.84 -20.64
CA CYS A 310 -11.10 -5.01 -20.21
C CYS A 310 -10.55 -4.12 -21.32
N ASN A 311 -10.45 -2.82 -21.06
CA ASN A 311 -9.93 -1.82 -22.01
C ASN A 311 -8.45 -1.47 -21.78
N CYS A 312 -7.71 -2.24 -20.99
CA CYS A 312 -6.29 -1.95 -20.77
C CYS A 312 -5.48 -2.07 -22.07
N PRO A 313 -4.31 -1.40 -22.17
CA PRO A 313 -3.48 -1.47 -23.38
C PRO A 313 -3.10 -2.90 -23.77
N VAL A 314 -2.97 -3.79 -22.80
CA VAL A 314 -2.61 -5.21 -23.04
C VAL A 314 -3.76 -5.98 -23.68
N CYS A 315 -4.97 -5.89 -23.12
CA CYS A 315 -6.16 -6.57 -23.66
C CYS A 315 -6.54 -6.07 -25.06
N ARG A 316 -6.30 -4.78 -25.34
CA ARG A 316 -6.57 -4.22 -26.67
C ARG A 316 -5.58 -4.67 -27.77
N SER A 317 -4.43 -5.20 -27.38
CA SER A 317 -3.31 -5.44 -28.32
C SER A 317 -2.82 -6.88 -28.37
N HIS A 318 -3.12 -7.70 -27.36
CA HIS A 318 -2.49 -9.02 -27.21
C HIS A 318 -3.49 -10.11 -26.86
N SER A 319 -3.30 -11.30 -27.45
CA SER A 319 -4.07 -12.49 -27.14
C SER A 319 -3.51 -13.26 -25.93
N ARG A 320 -4.34 -14.12 -25.35
CA ARG A 320 -3.93 -15.11 -24.34
C ARG A 320 -2.84 -16.03 -24.86
N ALA A 321 -2.95 -16.49 -26.09
CA ALA A 321 -1.95 -17.35 -26.75
C ALA A 321 -0.57 -16.68 -26.80
N TYR A 322 -0.51 -15.41 -27.21
CA TYR A 322 0.73 -14.65 -27.26
C TYR A 322 1.35 -14.46 -25.88
N LEU A 323 0.55 -14.03 -24.90
CA LEU A 323 1.03 -13.86 -23.51
C LEU A 323 1.55 -15.16 -22.93
N ARG A 324 0.83 -16.27 -23.14
CA ARG A 324 1.28 -17.59 -22.71
C ARG A 324 2.59 -17.98 -23.36
N HIS A 325 2.73 -17.74 -24.66
CA HIS A 325 3.98 -17.97 -25.39
C HIS A 325 5.15 -17.22 -24.74
N LEU A 326 4.98 -15.92 -24.48
CA LEU A 326 6.02 -15.11 -23.86
C LEU A 326 6.47 -15.66 -22.48
N PHE A 327 5.52 -16.10 -21.63
CA PHE A 327 5.83 -16.75 -20.37
C PHE A 327 6.58 -18.07 -20.55
N LYS A 328 6.21 -18.88 -21.56
CA LYS A 328 6.87 -20.16 -21.85
C LYS A 328 8.27 -19.99 -22.46
N ALA A 329 8.50 -18.88 -23.10
CA ALA A 329 9.78 -18.50 -23.68
C ALA A 329 10.68 -17.71 -22.73
N ASP A 330 10.24 -17.51 -21.48
CA ASP A 330 10.93 -16.69 -20.46
C ASP A 330 11.25 -15.25 -20.93
N GLU A 331 10.41 -14.71 -21.82
CA GLU A 331 10.55 -13.34 -22.30
C GLU A 331 10.17 -12.34 -21.21
N VAL A 332 11.04 -11.36 -20.96
CA VAL A 332 10.81 -10.30 -19.96
C VAL A 332 9.53 -9.50 -20.21
N LEU A 333 9.14 -9.38 -21.49
CA LEU A 333 7.91 -8.71 -21.91
C LEU A 333 6.67 -9.36 -21.30
N ALA A 334 6.67 -10.68 -21.04
CA ALA A 334 5.58 -11.38 -20.37
C ALA A 334 5.27 -10.74 -19.00
N LEU A 335 6.31 -10.49 -18.20
CA LEU A 335 6.18 -9.93 -16.88
C LEU A 335 5.58 -8.52 -16.93
N ARG A 336 6.09 -7.69 -17.85
CA ARG A 336 5.62 -6.31 -18.01
C ARG A 336 4.15 -6.26 -18.41
N LEU A 337 3.74 -7.01 -19.43
CA LEU A 337 2.35 -7.01 -19.90
C LEU A 337 1.39 -7.52 -18.84
N ALA A 338 1.74 -8.61 -18.16
CA ALA A 338 0.91 -9.18 -17.10
C ALA A 338 0.77 -8.23 -15.90
N VAL A 339 1.86 -7.56 -15.51
CA VAL A 339 1.81 -6.57 -14.41
C VAL A 339 0.99 -5.36 -14.80
N LEU A 340 1.15 -4.81 -16.01
CA LEU A 340 0.35 -3.68 -16.50
C LEU A 340 -1.16 -4.00 -16.48
N HIS A 341 -1.55 -5.20 -16.93
CA HIS A 341 -2.94 -5.63 -16.88
C HIS A 341 -3.49 -5.68 -15.45
N ASN A 342 -2.75 -6.29 -14.52
CA ASN A 342 -3.18 -6.41 -13.14
C ASN A 342 -3.25 -5.05 -12.42
N LEU A 343 -2.32 -4.13 -12.69
CA LEU A 343 -2.38 -2.77 -12.14
C LEU A 343 -3.59 -2.00 -12.70
N TRP A 344 -3.86 -2.13 -13.99
CA TRP A 344 -5.08 -1.57 -14.59
C TRP A 344 -6.33 -2.08 -13.89
N PHE A 345 -6.43 -3.41 -13.71
CA PHE A 345 -7.59 -4.01 -13.03
C PHE A 345 -7.81 -3.44 -11.63
N TYR A 346 -6.75 -3.33 -10.83
CA TYR A 346 -6.87 -2.78 -9.47
C TYR A 346 -7.26 -1.31 -9.46
N ASN A 347 -6.70 -0.50 -10.34
CA ASN A 347 -7.08 0.91 -10.46
C ASN A 347 -8.53 1.07 -10.98
N GLU A 348 -8.95 0.23 -11.93
CA GLU A 348 -10.33 0.18 -12.42
C GLU A 348 -11.31 -0.29 -11.34
N LEU A 349 -10.93 -1.30 -10.53
CA LEU A 349 -11.72 -1.75 -9.38
C LEU A 349 -12.03 -0.56 -8.44
N MET A 350 -11.01 0.22 -8.10
CA MET A 350 -11.19 1.40 -7.25
C MET A 350 -12.05 2.48 -7.93
N ALA A 351 -11.88 2.69 -9.23
CA ALA A 351 -12.72 3.62 -9.98
C ALA A 351 -14.20 3.20 -9.96
N LYS A 352 -14.50 1.92 -10.15
CA LYS A 352 -15.86 1.39 -10.10
C LYS A 352 -16.45 1.41 -8.68
N ILE A 353 -15.63 1.21 -7.64
CA ILE A 353 -16.06 1.37 -6.24
C ILE A 353 -16.47 2.83 -6.00
N ARG A 354 -15.68 3.81 -6.45
CA ARG A 354 -16.02 5.24 -6.33
C ARG A 354 -17.28 5.59 -7.10
N GLU A 355 -17.43 5.09 -8.32
CA GLU A 355 -18.64 5.27 -9.14
C GLU A 355 -19.88 4.70 -8.43
N ALA A 356 -19.78 3.51 -7.86
CA ALA A 356 -20.87 2.88 -7.09
C ALA A 356 -21.25 3.72 -5.87
N LEU A 357 -20.27 4.25 -5.12
CA LEU A 357 -20.49 5.16 -4.00
C LEU A 357 -21.15 6.48 -4.44
N ASP A 358 -20.68 7.06 -5.54
CA ASP A 358 -21.23 8.31 -6.09
C ASP A 358 -22.71 8.11 -6.50
N ASN A 359 -23.08 6.93 -6.95
CA ASN A 359 -24.44 6.58 -7.38
C ASN A 359 -25.32 6.00 -6.25
N GLY A 360 -24.78 5.73 -5.04
CA GLY A 360 -25.51 5.08 -3.95
C GLY A 360 -25.85 3.62 -4.24
N ALA A 361 -24.98 2.93 -4.95
CA ALA A 361 -25.11 1.54 -5.40
C ALA A 361 -23.97 0.64 -4.92
N PHE A 362 -23.26 1.05 -3.87
CA PHE A 362 -22.12 0.30 -3.38
C PHE A 362 -22.52 -1.03 -2.73
N ALA A 363 -23.70 -1.09 -2.07
CA ALA A 363 -24.23 -2.33 -1.52
C ALA A 363 -24.41 -3.40 -2.61
N ASP A 364 -25.01 -3.03 -3.74
CA ASP A 364 -25.21 -3.94 -4.88
C ASP A 364 -23.88 -4.35 -5.52
N PHE A 365 -22.94 -3.41 -5.62
CA PHE A 365 -21.57 -3.68 -6.11
C PHE A 365 -20.87 -4.72 -5.21
N ARG A 366 -20.94 -4.53 -3.89
CA ARG A 366 -20.38 -5.44 -2.90
C ARG A 366 -20.98 -6.84 -3.01
N GLU A 367 -22.31 -6.95 -3.07
CA GLU A 367 -23.03 -8.22 -3.22
C GLU A 367 -22.61 -8.96 -4.49
N LYS A 368 -22.47 -8.24 -5.60
CA LYS A 368 -22.09 -8.82 -6.90
C LYS A 368 -20.66 -9.33 -6.94
N TYR A 369 -19.71 -8.60 -6.39
CA TYR A 369 -18.29 -8.82 -6.65
C TYR A 369 -17.50 -9.38 -5.45
N SER A 370 -17.92 -9.11 -4.20
CA SER A 370 -17.23 -9.66 -3.04
C SER A 370 -17.32 -11.19 -3.01
N GLY A 371 -16.15 -11.85 -2.84
CA GLY A 371 -16.07 -13.32 -2.86
C GLY A 371 -16.15 -13.97 -4.26
N ASN A 372 -16.29 -13.18 -5.32
CA ASN A 372 -16.41 -13.71 -6.69
C ASN A 372 -15.17 -13.47 -7.56
N LEU A 373 -14.47 -12.35 -7.36
CA LEU A 373 -13.35 -11.95 -8.22
C LEU A 373 -12.09 -12.82 -8.07
N GLU A 374 -11.96 -13.59 -7.00
CA GLU A 374 -10.85 -14.53 -6.79
C GLU A 374 -11.12 -15.94 -7.32
N LYS A 375 -12.35 -16.24 -7.70
CA LYS A 375 -12.71 -17.54 -8.30
C LYS A 375 -11.96 -17.71 -9.63
N ARG A 376 -11.74 -18.94 -10.06
CA ARG A 376 -11.17 -19.21 -11.38
C ARG A 376 -12.20 -18.89 -12.47
N ALA A 377 -11.78 -18.14 -13.49
CA ALA A 377 -12.57 -17.87 -14.68
C ALA A 377 -12.64 -19.07 -15.63
#